data_4940abadd067b48483b873276b5638c1
#
_entry.id   4940abadd067b48483b873276b5638c1
#
_cell.length_a   1.000
_cell.length_b   1.000
_cell.length_c   1.000
_cell.angle_alpha   90.00
_cell.angle_beta   90.00
_cell.angle_gamma   90.00
#
_symmetry.space_group_name_H-M   'P 1'
#
loop_
_entity.id
_entity.type
_entity.pdbx_description
1 polymer ?
#
loop_
_entity_poly.entity_id
_entity_poly.type
_entity_poly.pdbx_seq_one_letter_code
_entity_poly.pdbx_strand_id
1 'polypeptide(L)'
;MSLAASLPVLVADGIDERGLAEAASTSPDAFAVLYRRHVGPIHAFAYRRSGSREVAEEVTSATFERAWRAMPSFEWRGGGFKAWLFAIAARELAGWYRRNARSGNDRAQRALRLLHTDVIDEEHERVSAEDEQALVREALSTLPQRYQEAISLRHFAGLDPDEAAAAMGCTKAVLAVTLHRATKALRRAIERRRSVDEGN
;
A
#
# COMPACT_ATOMS: atom_id res chain seq x y z
N MET A 1 -21.80 0.06 37.02
CA MET A 1 -22.55 0.84 36.05
C MET A 1 -21.54 1.67 35.28
N SER A 2 -21.08 1.16 34.12
CA SER A 2 -20.05 1.77 33.29
C SER A 2 -20.74 2.61 32.21
N LEU A 3 -20.63 3.93 32.29
CA LEU A 3 -21.02 4.83 31.20
C LEU A 3 -19.95 4.70 30.11
N ALA A 4 -20.22 3.81 29.14
CA ALA A 4 -19.57 3.88 27.83
C ALA A 4 -20.05 5.18 27.17
N ALA A 5 -19.30 6.26 27.31
CA ALA A 5 -19.54 7.49 26.59
C ALA A 5 -19.31 7.24 25.11
N SER A 6 -20.38 6.97 24.36
CA SER A 6 -20.36 7.01 22.90
C SER A 6 -19.94 8.42 22.49
N LEU A 7 -18.74 8.54 21.92
CA LEU A 7 -18.28 9.79 21.33
C LEU A 7 -19.21 10.12 20.15
N PRO A 8 -19.89 11.25 20.14
CA PRO A 8 -20.77 11.61 19.02
C PRO A 8 -19.91 11.80 17.77
N VAL A 9 -20.37 11.23 16.66
CA VAL A 9 -19.71 11.20 15.33
C VAL A 9 -19.24 12.60 14.86
N LEU A 10 -19.86 13.67 15.36
CA LEU A 10 -19.55 15.08 15.03
C LEU A 10 -18.31 15.66 15.73
N VAL A 11 -17.75 14.99 16.75
CA VAL A 11 -16.58 15.52 17.50
C VAL A 11 -15.26 14.99 16.93
N ALA A 12 -15.32 14.02 16.01
CA ALA A 12 -14.14 13.30 15.52
C ALA A 12 -13.21 14.14 14.59
N ASP A 13 -13.72 15.17 13.93
CA ASP A 13 -12.94 15.97 12.99
C ASP A 13 -11.94 16.93 13.67
N GLY A 14 -12.09 17.19 14.95
CA GLY A 14 -11.20 18.04 15.74
C GLY A 14 -10.25 17.30 16.69
N ILE A 15 -10.39 15.96 16.80
CA ILE A 15 -9.51 15.18 17.70
C ILE A 15 -8.21 14.86 16.95
N ASP A 16 -7.08 15.20 17.62
CA ASP A 16 -5.75 14.84 17.16
C ASP A 16 -5.62 13.33 16.92
N GLU A 17 -4.96 12.93 15.84
CA GLU A 17 -4.78 11.52 15.47
C GLU A 17 -4.10 10.71 16.58
N ARG A 18 -3.22 11.34 17.34
CA ARG A 18 -2.56 10.70 18.47
C ARG A 18 -3.55 10.33 19.57
N GLY A 19 -4.40 11.25 19.95
CA GLY A 19 -5.45 11.01 20.96
C GLY A 19 -6.43 9.94 20.52
N LEU A 20 -6.78 9.90 19.22
CA LEU A 20 -7.61 8.82 18.65
C LEU A 20 -6.90 7.47 18.71
N ALA A 21 -5.63 7.40 18.36
CA ALA A 21 -4.86 6.16 18.36
C ALA A 21 -4.67 5.62 19.79
N GLU A 22 -4.42 6.48 20.76
CA GLU A 22 -4.33 6.10 22.18
C GLU A 22 -5.69 5.56 22.69
N ALA A 23 -6.80 6.21 22.35
CA ALA A 23 -8.14 5.77 22.71
C ALA A 23 -8.57 4.48 22.01
N ALA A 24 -8.14 4.26 20.76
CA ALA A 24 -8.51 3.10 19.96
C ALA A 24 -7.99 1.77 20.53
N SER A 25 -7.02 1.80 21.45
CA SER A 25 -6.54 0.61 22.15
C SER A 25 -7.63 -0.07 23.00
N THR A 26 -8.64 0.69 23.44
CA THR A 26 -9.74 0.22 24.30
C THR A 26 -11.13 0.59 23.77
N SER A 27 -11.22 1.51 22.80
CA SER A 27 -12.47 2.02 22.26
C SER A 27 -12.67 1.65 20.79
N PRO A 28 -13.63 0.77 20.46
CA PRO A 28 -14.03 0.48 19.09
C PRO A 28 -14.45 1.72 18.31
N ASP A 29 -15.12 2.68 18.96
CA ASP A 29 -15.58 3.90 18.32
C ASP A 29 -14.41 4.80 17.88
N ALA A 30 -13.35 4.90 18.68
CA ALA A 30 -12.13 5.62 18.31
C ALA A 30 -11.44 4.95 17.11
N PHE A 31 -11.37 3.62 17.09
CA PHE A 31 -10.84 2.88 15.94
C PHE A 31 -11.71 3.07 14.70
N ALA A 32 -13.03 3.11 14.82
CA ALA A 32 -13.92 3.37 13.69
C ALA A 32 -13.70 4.74 13.06
N VAL A 33 -13.28 5.75 13.84
CA VAL A 33 -12.88 7.06 13.31
C VAL A 33 -11.57 6.95 12.52
N LEU A 34 -10.56 6.27 13.06
CA LEU A 34 -9.30 6.01 12.36
C LEU A 34 -9.53 5.22 11.07
N TYR A 35 -10.40 4.21 11.12
CA TYR A 35 -10.82 3.46 9.94
C TYR A 35 -11.35 4.38 8.84
N ARG A 36 -12.35 5.23 9.15
CA ARG A 36 -12.94 6.14 8.15
C ARG A 36 -11.93 7.12 7.57
N ARG A 37 -10.96 7.59 8.35
CA ARG A 37 -9.90 8.50 7.87
C ARG A 37 -8.93 7.82 6.90
N HIS A 38 -8.65 6.55 7.13
CA HIS A 38 -7.55 5.87 6.44
C HIS A 38 -7.98 4.82 5.41
N VAL A 39 -9.25 4.37 5.38
CA VAL A 39 -9.69 3.31 4.46
C VAL A 39 -9.50 3.70 3.00
N GLY A 40 -9.87 4.92 2.61
CA GLY A 40 -9.66 5.43 1.25
C GLY A 40 -8.19 5.48 0.84
N PRO A 41 -7.31 6.14 1.62
CA PRO A 41 -5.88 6.16 1.38
C PRO A 41 -5.22 4.76 1.29
N ILE A 42 -5.59 3.81 2.16
CA ILE A 42 -5.06 2.43 2.11
C ILE A 42 -5.55 1.69 0.87
N HIS A 43 -6.83 1.81 0.54
CA HIS A 43 -7.39 1.21 -0.67
C HIS A 43 -6.71 1.77 -1.93
N ALA A 44 -6.57 3.10 -2.03
CA ALA A 44 -5.90 3.76 -3.15
C ALA A 44 -4.42 3.34 -3.29
N PHE A 45 -3.71 3.16 -2.16
CA PHE A 45 -2.36 2.62 -2.15
C PHE A 45 -2.32 1.19 -2.71
N ALA A 46 -3.17 0.31 -2.21
CA ALA A 46 -3.23 -1.08 -2.62
C ALA A 46 -3.62 -1.20 -4.11
N TYR A 47 -4.59 -0.40 -4.57
CA TYR A 47 -5.01 -0.36 -5.98
C TYR A 47 -3.88 0.12 -6.90
N ARG A 48 -3.25 1.26 -6.60
CA ARG A 48 -2.14 1.78 -7.42
C ARG A 48 -1.01 0.76 -7.54
N ARG A 49 -0.76 -0.02 -6.48
CA ARG A 49 0.33 -0.99 -6.44
C ARG A 49 -0.03 -2.34 -7.07
N SER A 50 -1.29 -2.76 -7.03
CA SER A 50 -1.76 -4.04 -7.59
C SER A 50 -2.36 -3.90 -8.99
N GLY A 51 -3.00 -2.78 -9.29
CA GLY A 51 -3.81 -2.58 -10.49
C GLY A 51 -5.10 -3.42 -10.49
N SER A 52 -5.51 -3.99 -9.34
CA SER A 52 -6.71 -4.80 -9.20
C SER A 52 -7.55 -4.32 -8.04
N ARG A 53 -8.84 -4.14 -8.29
CA ARG A 53 -9.82 -3.73 -7.28
C ARG A 53 -10.01 -4.80 -6.21
N GLU A 54 -10.10 -6.06 -6.64
CA GLU A 54 -10.27 -7.19 -5.73
C GLU A 54 -9.08 -7.29 -4.76
N VAL A 55 -7.84 -7.15 -5.29
CA VAL A 55 -6.63 -7.15 -4.47
C VAL A 55 -6.60 -5.97 -3.52
N ALA A 56 -7.03 -4.80 -3.97
CA ALA A 56 -7.08 -3.61 -3.13
C ALA A 56 -8.09 -3.79 -1.98
N GLU A 57 -9.25 -4.38 -2.22
CA GLU A 57 -10.26 -4.68 -1.22
C GLU A 57 -9.76 -5.73 -0.22
N GLU A 58 -9.15 -6.85 -0.71
CA GLU A 58 -8.57 -7.89 0.15
C GLU A 58 -7.46 -7.31 1.06
N VAL A 59 -6.52 -6.59 0.48
CA VAL A 59 -5.39 -5.99 1.23
C VAL A 59 -5.89 -4.95 2.23
N THR A 60 -6.88 -4.14 1.86
CA THR A 60 -7.46 -3.14 2.76
C THR A 60 -8.13 -3.81 3.96
N SER A 61 -8.97 -4.81 3.72
CA SER A 61 -9.64 -5.58 4.78
C SER A 61 -8.62 -6.23 5.72
N ALA A 62 -7.63 -6.95 5.16
CA ALA A 62 -6.58 -7.61 5.94
C ALA A 62 -5.74 -6.61 6.76
N THR A 63 -5.49 -5.42 6.20
CA THR A 63 -4.74 -4.35 6.88
C THR A 63 -5.47 -3.89 8.13
N PHE A 64 -6.75 -3.56 8.02
CA PHE A 64 -7.52 -3.06 9.16
C PHE A 64 -7.83 -4.15 10.18
N GLU A 65 -8.07 -5.40 9.75
CA GLU A 65 -8.20 -6.53 10.65
C GLU A 65 -6.94 -6.74 11.48
N ARG A 66 -5.78 -6.69 10.86
CA ARG A 66 -4.49 -6.80 11.55
C ARG A 66 -4.21 -5.58 12.45
N ALA A 67 -4.52 -4.38 11.97
CA ALA A 67 -4.40 -3.17 12.75
C ALA A 67 -5.28 -3.22 14.00
N TRP A 68 -6.54 -3.63 13.88
CA TRP A 68 -7.44 -3.81 15.01
C TRP A 68 -6.90 -4.78 16.07
N ARG A 69 -6.41 -5.94 15.64
CA ARG A 69 -5.81 -6.92 16.55
C ARG A 69 -4.55 -6.43 17.23
N ALA A 70 -3.78 -5.57 16.56
CA ALA A 70 -2.52 -5.04 17.08
C ALA A 70 -2.67 -3.73 17.85
N MET A 71 -3.86 -3.09 17.85
CA MET A 71 -4.11 -1.82 18.56
C MET A 71 -3.72 -1.84 20.04
N PRO A 72 -3.99 -2.90 20.82
CA PRO A 72 -3.61 -2.93 22.23
C PRO A 72 -2.09 -2.83 22.47
N SER A 73 -1.27 -3.16 21.47
CA SER A 73 0.20 -3.07 21.52
C SER A 73 0.76 -1.92 20.69
N PHE A 74 -0.11 -1.08 20.13
CA PHE A 74 0.32 0.08 19.36
C PHE A 74 0.99 1.11 20.27
N GLU A 75 2.16 1.56 19.88
CA GLU A 75 2.87 2.67 20.53
C GLU A 75 3.06 3.79 19.51
N TRP A 76 2.72 5.02 19.93
CA TRP A 76 2.97 6.19 19.09
C TRP A 76 4.47 6.44 18.92
N ARG A 77 4.97 6.22 17.71
CA ARG A 77 6.38 6.47 17.33
C ARG A 77 6.44 7.42 16.14
N GLY A 78 7.64 7.82 15.73
CA GLY A 78 7.84 8.70 14.58
C GLY A 78 7.05 8.23 13.36
N GLY A 79 6.31 9.16 12.71
CA GLY A 79 5.37 8.86 11.62
C GLY A 79 3.94 8.50 12.03
N GLY A 80 3.69 8.30 13.34
CA GLY A 80 2.35 8.13 13.90
C GLY A 80 1.57 6.91 13.43
N PHE A 81 0.25 6.97 13.59
CA PHE A 81 -0.67 5.89 13.21
C PHE A 81 -0.65 5.64 11.70
N LYS A 82 -0.62 6.70 10.90
CA LYS A 82 -0.56 6.63 9.43
C LYS A 82 0.61 5.76 8.96
N ALA A 83 1.83 6.06 9.37
CA ALA A 83 3.03 5.30 8.94
C ALA A 83 2.96 3.83 9.37
N TRP A 84 2.49 3.58 10.59
CA TRP A 84 2.30 2.22 11.12
C TRP A 84 1.26 1.44 10.30
N LEU A 85 0.14 2.05 9.94
CA LEU A 85 -0.91 1.42 9.15
C LEU A 85 -0.43 1.10 7.73
N PHE A 86 0.28 2.03 7.08
CA PHE A 86 0.88 1.78 5.76
C PHE A 86 1.98 0.71 5.79
N ALA A 87 2.71 0.57 6.91
CA ALA A 87 3.64 -0.55 7.09
C ALA A 87 2.93 -1.90 7.12
N ILE A 88 1.75 -1.98 7.75
CA ILE A 88 0.90 -3.18 7.72
C ILE A 88 0.43 -3.43 6.28
N ALA A 89 -0.12 -2.43 5.61
CA ALA A 89 -0.63 -2.55 4.24
C ALA A 89 0.46 -3.02 3.25
N ALA A 90 1.67 -2.49 3.35
CA ALA A 90 2.79 -2.89 2.51
C ALA A 90 3.17 -4.37 2.73
N ARG A 91 3.12 -4.86 3.97
CA ARG A 91 3.39 -6.27 4.31
C ARG A 91 2.28 -7.20 3.83
N GLU A 92 1.00 -6.81 3.97
CA GLU A 92 -0.14 -7.58 3.44
C GLU A 92 -0.03 -7.72 1.92
N LEU A 93 0.23 -6.63 1.23
CA LEU A 93 0.40 -6.60 -0.21
C LEU A 93 1.60 -7.47 -0.66
N ALA A 94 2.74 -7.37 0.00
CA ALA A 94 3.89 -8.23 -0.28
C ALA A 94 3.58 -9.71 0.00
N GLY A 95 2.80 -10.00 1.04
CA GLY A 95 2.27 -11.33 1.34
C GLY A 95 1.39 -11.87 0.22
N TRP A 96 0.48 -11.05 -0.28
CA TRP A 96 -0.39 -11.37 -1.41
C TRP A 96 0.42 -11.74 -2.66
N TYR A 97 1.40 -10.93 -3.06
CA TYR A 97 2.26 -11.24 -4.19
C TYR A 97 3.02 -12.56 -4.03
N ARG A 98 3.54 -12.86 -2.84
CA ARG A 98 4.23 -14.13 -2.58
C ARG A 98 3.31 -15.34 -2.69
N ARG A 99 2.05 -15.23 -2.23
CA ARG A 99 1.06 -16.31 -2.36
C ARG A 99 0.71 -16.56 -3.82
N ASN A 100 0.47 -15.49 -4.59
CA ASN A 100 0.05 -15.61 -5.99
C ASN A 100 1.18 -16.04 -6.93
N ALA A 101 2.41 -15.61 -6.67
CA ALA A 101 3.57 -16.10 -7.44
C ALA A 101 3.75 -17.63 -7.35
N ARG A 102 3.33 -18.25 -6.24
CA ARG A 102 3.36 -19.72 -6.07
C ARG A 102 2.19 -20.43 -6.76
N SER A 103 1.09 -19.74 -6.97
CA SER A 103 -0.14 -20.35 -7.53
C SER A 103 -0.16 -20.42 -9.06
N GLY A 104 0.85 -19.89 -9.76
CA GLY A 104 0.88 -19.82 -11.22
C GLY A 104 -0.25 -18.98 -11.85
N ASN A 105 -1.04 -18.29 -11.02
CA ASN A 105 -2.27 -17.59 -11.42
C ASN A 105 -2.00 -16.23 -12.08
N ASP A 106 -0.76 -15.70 -11.96
CA ASP A 106 -0.39 -14.41 -12.56
C ASP A 106 -0.51 -14.40 -14.09
N ARG A 107 -0.27 -15.54 -14.74
CA ARG A 107 -0.40 -15.67 -16.20
C ARG A 107 -1.86 -15.62 -16.66
N ALA A 108 -2.76 -16.28 -15.90
CA ALA A 108 -4.19 -16.30 -16.22
C ALA A 108 -4.84 -14.92 -15.98
N GLN A 109 -4.49 -14.22 -14.90
CA GLN A 109 -4.96 -12.87 -14.64
C GLN A 109 -4.41 -11.84 -15.64
N ARG A 110 -3.17 -12.02 -16.11
CA ARG A 110 -2.58 -11.21 -17.18
C ARG A 110 -3.31 -11.38 -18.50
N ALA A 111 -3.61 -12.62 -18.87
CA ALA A 111 -4.41 -12.95 -20.07
C ALA A 111 -5.84 -12.39 -19.99
N LEU A 112 -6.46 -12.43 -18.81
CA LEU A 112 -7.82 -11.89 -18.59
C LEU A 112 -7.87 -10.36 -18.69
N ARG A 113 -6.83 -9.64 -18.27
CA ARG A 113 -6.73 -8.17 -18.41
C ARG A 113 -6.59 -7.75 -19.87
N LEU A 114 -5.83 -8.51 -20.68
CA LEU A 114 -5.67 -8.24 -22.10
C LEU A 114 -6.97 -8.48 -22.91
N LEU A 115 -7.91 -9.27 -22.39
CA LEU A 115 -9.21 -9.53 -23.02
C LEU A 115 -10.30 -8.49 -22.68
N HIS A 116 -10.05 -7.55 -21.77
CA HIS A 116 -11.00 -6.50 -21.38
C HIS A 116 -10.69 -5.13 -22.01
N THR A 117 -9.72 -5.05 -22.93
CA THR A 117 -9.32 -3.81 -23.61
C THR A 117 -9.94 -3.73 -25.02
N ASP A 118 -11.23 -3.77 -25.10
CA ASP A 118 -11.95 -3.45 -26.33
C ASP A 118 -13.03 -2.41 -26.04
N VAL A 119 -12.69 -1.10 -26.01
CA VAL A 119 -13.59 0.02 -26.32
C VAL A 119 -12.79 1.37 -26.49
N ILE A 120 -12.55 1.78 -27.70
CA ILE A 120 -12.74 3.04 -28.47
C ILE A 120 -12.13 4.37 -27.98
N ASP A 121 -11.19 4.88 -28.79
CA ASP A 121 -10.78 6.22 -29.29
C ASP A 121 -10.43 7.44 -28.40
N GLU A 122 -10.79 7.58 -27.18
CA GLU A 122 -10.14 8.54 -26.25
C GLU A 122 -9.03 7.85 -25.42
N GLU A 123 -8.69 6.71 -25.79
CA GLU A 123 -8.04 5.62 -25.06
C GLU A 123 -6.53 5.51 -25.28
N HIS A 124 -6.01 6.02 -26.40
CA HIS A 124 -4.58 5.80 -26.73
C HIS A 124 -3.63 6.40 -25.67
N GLU A 125 -3.95 7.55 -25.11
CA GLU A 125 -3.11 8.19 -24.09
C GLU A 125 -3.30 7.54 -22.69
N ARG A 126 -4.53 7.06 -22.39
CA ARG A 126 -4.84 6.31 -21.17
C ARG A 126 -4.30 4.89 -21.22
N VAL A 127 -4.46 4.18 -22.33
CA VAL A 127 -3.92 2.83 -22.57
C VAL A 127 -2.40 2.83 -22.43
N SER A 128 -1.70 3.80 -23.01
CA SER A 128 -0.26 3.97 -22.87
C SER A 128 0.16 4.20 -21.41
N ALA A 129 -0.59 4.99 -20.65
CA ALA A 129 -0.30 5.26 -19.25
C ALA A 129 -0.60 4.05 -18.35
N GLU A 130 -1.64 3.28 -18.64
CA GLU A 130 -1.99 2.06 -17.91
C GLU A 130 -0.99 0.93 -18.17
N ASP A 131 -0.53 0.78 -19.41
CA ASP A 131 0.50 -0.16 -19.81
C ASP A 131 1.84 0.17 -19.16
N GLU A 132 2.22 1.46 -19.11
CA GLU A 132 3.43 1.89 -18.43
C GLU A 132 3.34 1.66 -16.91
N GLN A 133 2.20 1.90 -16.30
CA GLN A 133 1.96 1.58 -14.89
C GLN A 133 1.99 0.07 -14.63
N ALA A 134 1.44 -0.74 -15.54
CA ALA A 134 1.49 -2.19 -15.45
C ALA A 134 2.92 -2.70 -15.51
N LEU A 135 3.73 -2.19 -16.45
CA LEU A 135 5.15 -2.49 -16.58
C LEU A 135 5.93 -2.16 -15.30
N VAL A 136 5.69 -0.98 -14.72
CA VAL A 136 6.31 -0.57 -13.44
C VAL A 136 5.91 -1.50 -12.30
N ARG A 137 4.62 -1.84 -12.17
CA ARG A 137 4.13 -2.76 -11.12
C ARG A 137 4.77 -4.14 -11.25
N GLU A 138 4.87 -4.64 -12.46
CA GLU A 138 5.45 -5.94 -12.75
C GLU A 138 6.97 -5.94 -12.49
N ALA A 139 7.71 -4.95 -12.98
CA ALA A 139 9.12 -4.81 -12.70
C ALA A 139 9.40 -4.69 -11.19
N LEU A 140 8.58 -3.92 -10.48
CA LEU A 140 8.69 -3.75 -9.02
C LEU A 140 8.47 -5.07 -8.28
N SER A 141 7.57 -5.95 -8.75
CA SER A 141 7.31 -7.25 -8.10
C SER A 141 8.50 -8.21 -8.16
N THR A 142 9.44 -8.01 -9.09
CA THR A 142 10.66 -8.83 -9.21
C THR A 142 11.80 -8.40 -8.29
N LEU A 143 11.67 -7.24 -7.64
CA LEU A 143 12.72 -6.72 -6.75
C LEU A 143 12.70 -7.42 -5.39
N PRO A 144 13.83 -7.36 -4.63
CA PRO A 144 13.84 -7.76 -3.23
C PRO A 144 12.75 -7.02 -2.42
N GLN A 145 12.10 -7.71 -1.48
CA GLN A 145 10.98 -7.19 -0.70
C GLN A 145 11.26 -5.82 -0.09
N ARG A 146 12.44 -5.62 0.51
CA ARG A 146 12.83 -4.34 1.11
C ARG A 146 12.84 -3.18 0.11
N TYR A 147 13.17 -3.44 -1.16
CA TYR A 147 13.12 -2.44 -2.22
C TYR A 147 11.69 -2.14 -2.63
N GLN A 148 10.86 -3.17 -2.73
CA GLN A 148 9.44 -3.01 -2.99
C GLN A 148 8.77 -2.17 -1.92
N GLU A 149 9.02 -2.44 -0.63
CA GLU A 149 8.49 -1.69 0.50
C GLU A 149 8.92 -0.22 0.46
N ALA A 150 10.22 0.05 0.26
CA ALA A 150 10.73 1.42 0.22
C ALA A 150 10.08 2.25 -0.90
N ILE A 151 10.02 1.70 -2.12
CA ILE A 151 9.38 2.38 -3.25
C ILE A 151 7.87 2.54 -3.00
N SER A 152 7.20 1.49 -2.52
CA SER A 152 5.76 1.52 -2.28
C SER A 152 5.37 2.57 -1.24
N LEU A 153 6.05 2.61 -0.11
CA LEU A 153 5.76 3.57 0.96
C LEU A 153 6.05 5.01 0.53
N ARG A 154 7.15 5.22 -0.20
CA ARG A 154 7.55 6.57 -0.59
C ARG A 154 6.77 7.13 -1.78
N HIS A 155 6.49 6.31 -2.81
CA HIS A 155 5.92 6.77 -4.08
C HIS A 155 4.45 6.40 -4.27
N PHE A 156 3.98 5.27 -3.75
CA PHE A 156 2.58 4.88 -3.87
C PHE A 156 1.74 5.31 -2.68
N ALA A 157 2.28 5.24 -1.45
CA ALA A 157 1.59 5.73 -0.25
C ALA A 157 1.75 7.25 -0.03
N GLY A 158 2.75 7.87 -0.64
CA GLY A 158 3.02 9.29 -0.48
C GLY A 158 3.52 9.67 0.92
N LEU A 159 4.10 8.71 1.66
CA LEU A 159 4.70 9.00 2.95
C LEU A 159 5.92 9.90 2.79
N ASP A 160 6.12 10.84 3.71
CA ASP A 160 7.34 11.62 3.76
C ASP A 160 8.56 10.73 4.15
N PRO A 161 9.81 11.22 4.04
CA PRO A 161 10.97 10.39 4.36
C PRO A 161 11.03 9.91 5.82
N ASP A 162 10.50 10.68 6.77
CA ASP A 162 10.50 10.32 8.19
C ASP A 162 9.42 9.28 8.48
N GLU A 163 8.21 9.48 7.94
CA GLU A 163 7.12 8.52 7.97
C GLU A 163 7.52 7.17 7.32
N ALA A 164 8.12 7.20 6.13
CA ALA A 164 8.55 6.00 5.43
C ALA A 164 9.68 5.26 6.16
N ALA A 165 10.62 5.97 6.75
CA ALA A 165 11.68 5.38 7.57
C ALA A 165 11.09 4.72 8.83
N ALA A 166 10.16 5.39 9.51
CA ALA A 166 9.43 4.85 10.65
C ALA A 166 8.63 3.59 10.28
N ALA A 167 7.89 3.62 9.17
CA ALA A 167 7.14 2.47 8.64
C ALA A 167 8.04 1.27 8.33
N MET A 168 9.26 1.50 7.84
CA MET A 168 10.26 0.46 7.56
C MET A 168 11.10 0.05 8.79
N GLY A 169 10.92 0.68 9.94
CA GLY A 169 11.72 0.43 11.14
C GLY A 169 13.21 0.73 10.94
N CYS A 170 13.55 1.78 10.20
CA CYS A 170 14.94 2.14 9.91
C CYS A 170 15.18 3.65 10.04
N THR A 171 16.44 4.07 9.96
CA THR A 171 16.79 5.50 9.94
C THR A 171 16.56 6.11 8.55
N LYS A 172 16.35 7.42 8.49
CA LYS A 172 16.20 8.18 7.25
C LYS A 172 17.40 7.98 6.30
N ALA A 173 18.61 7.90 6.84
CA ALA A 173 19.83 7.62 6.05
C ALA A 173 19.78 6.22 5.41
N VAL A 174 19.35 5.20 6.15
CA VAL A 174 19.19 3.84 5.63
C VAL A 174 18.08 3.79 4.58
N LEU A 175 16.96 4.49 4.79
CA LEU A 175 15.90 4.63 3.79
C LEU A 175 16.44 5.26 2.50
N ALA A 176 17.17 6.37 2.58
CA ALA A 176 17.71 7.07 1.41
C ALA A 176 18.62 6.16 0.57
N VAL A 177 19.55 5.44 1.21
CA VAL A 177 20.39 4.45 0.52
C VAL A 177 19.56 3.31 -0.08
N THR A 178 18.55 2.83 0.64
CA THR A 178 17.66 1.77 0.16
C THR A 178 16.89 2.23 -1.07
N LEU A 179 16.29 3.43 -1.04
CA LEU A 179 15.56 4.02 -2.16
C LEU A 179 16.45 4.21 -3.39
N HIS A 180 17.67 4.74 -3.20
CA HIS A 180 18.61 4.91 -4.30
C HIS A 180 18.90 3.56 -5.00
N ARG A 181 19.21 2.53 -4.23
CA ARG A 181 19.47 1.19 -4.76
C ARG A 181 18.22 0.57 -5.39
N ALA A 182 17.08 0.74 -4.77
CA ALA A 182 15.80 0.24 -5.25
C ALA A 182 15.40 0.88 -6.59
N THR A 183 15.53 2.20 -6.72
CA THR A 183 15.25 2.93 -7.97
C THR A 183 16.18 2.48 -9.10
N LYS A 184 17.47 2.28 -8.81
CA LYS A 184 18.43 1.75 -9.79
C LYS A 184 18.07 0.32 -10.21
N ALA A 185 17.65 -0.53 -9.28
CA ALA A 185 17.22 -1.90 -9.57
C ALA A 185 15.92 -1.92 -10.39
N LEU A 186 14.95 -1.06 -10.06
CA LEU A 186 13.69 -0.92 -10.80
C LEU A 186 13.94 -0.50 -12.26
N ARG A 187 14.78 0.52 -12.48
CA ARG A 187 15.12 0.96 -13.83
C ARG A 187 15.69 -0.18 -14.67
N ARG A 188 16.65 -0.94 -14.14
CA ARG A 188 17.22 -2.10 -14.82
C ARG A 188 16.19 -3.22 -15.09
N ALA A 189 15.22 -3.41 -14.20
CA ALA A 189 14.16 -4.39 -14.40
C ALA A 189 13.21 -3.96 -15.53
N ILE A 190 12.89 -2.67 -15.63
CA ILE A 190 12.08 -2.10 -16.71
C ILE A 190 12.82 -2.21 -18.05
N GLU A 191 14.10 -1.83 -18.10
CA GLU A 191 14.92 -1.92 -19.32
C GLU A 191 14.99 -3.34 -19.88
N ARG A 192 15.23 -4.33 -19.02
CA ARG A 192 15.23 -5.76 -19.45
C ARG A 192 13.91 -6.21 -20.03
N ARG A 193 12.76 -5.72 -19.53
CA ARG A 193 11.46 -6.09 -20.06
C ARG A 193 11.19 -5.46 -21.41
N ARG A 194 11.50 -4.17 -21.58
CA ARG A 194 11.37 -3.49 -22.88
C ARG A 194 12.20 -4.19 -23.97
N SER A 195 13.42 -4.62 -23.64
CA SER A 195 14.28 -5.35 -24.58
C SER A 195 13.72 -6.73 -24.99
N VAL A 196 12.93 -7.37 -24.14
CA VAL A 196 12.28 -8.65 -24.44
C VAL A 196 11.05 -8.44 -25.34
N ASP A 197 10.29 -7.36 -25.11
CA ASP A 197 9.09 -7.04 -25.88
C ASP A 197 9.45 -6.53 -27.31
N GLU A 198 10.57 -5.81 -27.47
CA GLU A 198 11.07 -5.34 -28.78
C GLU A 198 11.75 -6.45 -29.61
N GLY A 199 12.09 -7.59 -29.01
CA GLY A 199 12.78 -8.71 -29.67
C GLY A 199 11.86 -9.86 -30.11
N ASN A 200 10.55 -9.76 -29.92
CA ASN A 200 9.57 -10.81 -30.23
C ASN A 200 8.56 -10.35 -31.29
#